data_4e0647d3270060c136d30c07e0b5ad0a
#
_entry.id   4e0647d3270060c136d30c07e0b5ad0a
#
_cell.length_a   1.000
_cell.length_b   1.000
_cell.length_c   1.000
_cell.angle_alpha   90.00
_cell.angle_beta   90.00
_cell.angle_gamma   90.00
#
_symmetry.space_group_name_H-M   'P 1'
#
loop_
_entity.id
_entity.type
_entity.pdbx_description
1 polymer ?
#
loop_
_entity_poly.entity_id
_entity_poly.type
_entity_poly.pdbx_seq_one_letter_code
_entity_poly.pdbx_strand_id
1 'polypeptide(L)'
;MAHTELIIIDNYDSFTYNLVQLFSTFGIKIQVFRNDRIGIDDIPDNSYICISPGPKSPRDAGISKAVIERFYTKVPILGVCLGMQAINEVFGGKTQRAPIPVHGKRCTVTHNNESIFKGIPSPFKAARYHSLCCSPVACPLKVLATGPDGVVMAIRHPVYPLFGVQFHPESFLSEYGEVIIRNFLSYA
;
A
#
# COMPACT_ATOMS: atom_id res chain seq x y z
N MET A 1 11.18 -9.74 -17.54
CA MET A 1 10.15 -9.28 -18.51
C MET A 1 9.51 -8.05 -17.91
N ALA A 2 9.26 -7.00 -18.72
CA ALA A 2 8.60 -5.79 -18.19
C ALA A 2 7.16 -6.12 -17.78
N HIS A 3 6.75 -5.64 -16.60
CA HIS A 3 5.37 -5.75 -16.15
C HIS A 3 4.48 -4.84 -17.02
N THR A 4 3.43 -5.39 -17.58
CA THR A 4 2.60 -4.69 -18.59
C THR A 4 1.25 -4.24 -18.07
N GLU A 5 0.84 -4.74 -16.91
CA GLU A 5 -0.46 -4.43 -16.32
C GLU A 5 -0.39 -4.37 -14.79
N LEU A 6 -1.37 -3.71 -14.22
CA LEU A 6 -1.60 -3.60 -12.79
C LEU A 6 -2.88 -4.32 -12.41
N ILE A 7 -2.79 -5.22 -11.44
CA ILE A 7 -3.94 -5.85 -10.79
C ILE A 7 -4.22 -5.13 -9.46
N ILE A 8 -5.41 -4.61 -9.31
CA ILE A 8 -5.86 -4.01 -8.04
C ILE A 8 -6.81 -4.98 -7.36
N ILE A 9 -6.45 -5.43 -6.16
CA ILE A 9 -7.34 -6.20 -5.29
C ILE A 9 -8.15 -5.21 -4.46
N ASP A 10 -9.43 -5.11 -4.80
CA ASP A 10 -10.39 -4.20 -4.15
C ASP A 10 -10.94 -4.82 -2.86
N ASN A 11 -10.61 -4.23 -1.74
CA ASN A 11 -11.12 -4.61 -0.41
C ASN A 11 -12.46 -3.90 -0.08
N TYR A 12 -13.29 -3.61 -1.08
CA TYR A 12 -14.57 -2.93 -0.92
C TYR A 12 -14.44 -1.51 -0.36
N ASP A 13 -13.45 -0.78 -0.86
CA ASP A 13 -13.16 0.59 -0.44
C ASP A 13 -13.64 1.62 -1.45
N SER A 14 -14.18 2.72 -0.96
CA SER A 14 -14.65 3.84 -1.81
C SER A 14 -13.51 4.56 -2.53
N PHE A 15 -12.28 4.47 -2.05
CA PHE A 15 -11.10 5.07 -2.67
C PHE A 15 -10.40 4.17 -3.69
N THR A 16 -10.87 2.92 -3.91
CA THR A 16 -10.25 2.02 -4.89
C THR A 16 -10.21 2.65 -6.28
N TYR A 17 -11.27 3.30 -6.72
CA TYR A 17 -11.30 3.96 -8.03
C TYR A 17 -10.46 5.24 -8.11
N ASN A 18 -10.16 5.89 -6.99
CA ASN A 18 -9.18 6.97 -6.96
C ASN A 18 -7.76 6.41 -7.19
N LEU A 19 -7.44 5.21 -6.67
CA LEU A 19 -6.20 4.51 -7.04
C LEU A 19 -6.16 4.18 -8.53
N VAL A 20 -7.26 3.68 -9.10
CA VAL A 20 -7.37 3.44 -10.55
C VAL A 20 -7.05 4.71 -11.33
N GLN A 21 -7.66 5.85 -10.97
CA GLN A 21 -7.41 7.13 -11.62
C GLN A 21 -5.94 7.55 -11.49
N LEU A 22 -5.37 7.46 -10.30
CA LEU A 22 -3.97 7.81 -10.07
C LEU A 22 -3.01 6.95 -10.89
N PHE A 23 -3.20 5.63 -10.93
CA PHE A 23 -2.38 4.73 -11.74
C PHE A 23 -2.58 4.93 -13.25
N SER A 24 -3.80 5.26 -13.69
CA SER A 24 -4.11 5.46 -15.12
C SER A 24 -3.34 6.60 -15.76
N THR A 25 -2.91 7.59 -14.96
CA THR A 25 -2.06 8.71 -15.44
C THR A 25 -0.71 8.24 -15.99
N PHE A 26 -0.29 7.01 -15.69
CA PHE A 26 0.95 6.41 -16.16
C PHE A 26 0.78 5.51 -17.40
N GLY A 27 -0.43 5.42 -17.96
CA GLY A 27 -0.71 4.65 -19.19
C GLY A 27 -0.61 3.12 -19.01
N ILE A 28 -0.59 2.63 -17.75
CA ILE A 28 -0.58 1.19 -17.48
C ILE A 28 -2.00 0.61 -17.63
N LYS A 29 -2.11 -0.60 -18.19
CA LYS A 29 -3.37 -1.34 -18.22
C LYS A 29 -3.75 -1.75 -16.80
N ILE A 30 -5.00 -1.50 -16.39
CA ILE A 30 -5.46 -1.77 -15.02
C ILE A 30 -6.64 -2.73 -15.05
N GLN A 31 -6.59 -3.74 -14.19
CA GLN A 31 -7.71 -4.62 -13.90
C GLN A 31 -8.01 -4.55 -12.41
N VAL A 32 -9.30 -4.46 -12.06
CA VAL A 32 -9.77 -4.36 -10.67
C VAL A 32 -10.61 -5.60 -10.35
N PHE A 33 -10.24 -6.30 -9.31
CA PHE A 33 -10.97 -7.46 -8.83
C PHE A 33 -11.29 -7.30 -7.35
N ARG A 34 -12.53 -7.58 -6.98
CA ARG A 34 -12.91 -7.66 -5.56
C ARG A 34 -12.20 -8.84 -4.90
N ASN A 35 -11.81 -8.65 -3.66
CA ASN A 35 -11.00 -9.60 -2.89
C ASN A 35 -11.63 -10.99 -2.67
N ASP A 36 -12.90 -11.16 -3.04
CA ASP A 36 -13.67 -12.40 -2.98
C ASP A 36 -14.15 -12.88 -4.36
N ARG A 37 -13.68 -12.25 -5.46
CA ARG A 37 -14.15 -12.50 -6.83
C ARG A 37 -13.05 -12.87 -7.81
N ILE A 38 -11.88 -13.20 -7.31
CA ILE A 38 -10.74 -13.66 -8.12
C ILE A 38 -10.04 -14.80 -7.39
N GLY A 39 -9.61 -15.82 -8.13
CA GLY A 39 -8.72 -16.85 -7.63
C GLY A 39 -7.27 -16.39 -7.65
N ILE A 40 -6.46 -16.96 -6.78
CA ILE A 40 -5.03 -16.63 -6.72
C ILE A 40 -4.29 -17.01 -8.01
N ASP A 41 -4.73 -18.08 -8.65
CA ASP A 41 -4.15 -18.60 -9.89
C ASP A 41 -4.59 -17.82 -11.14
N ASP A 42 -5.59 -16.95 -11.01
CA ASP A 42 -6.05 -16.07 -12.08
C ASP A 42 -5.21 -14.78 -12.19
N ILE A 43 -4.29 -14.53 -11.23
CA ILE A 43 -3.42 -13.36 -11.21
C ILE A 43 -2.14 -13.66 -12.01
N PRO A 44 -1.84 -12.89 -13.07
CA PRO A 44 -0.64 -13.11 -13.87
C PRO A 44 0.66 -12.88 -13.09
N ASP A 45 1.63 -13.79 -13.25
CA ASP A 45 2.95 -13.72 -12.58
C ASP A 45 3.85 -12.56 -13.08
N ASN A 46 3.38 -11.73 -14.01
CA ASN A 46 4.11 -10.58 -14.59
C ASN A 46 3.35 -9.24 -14.43
N SER A 47 2.46 -9.16 -13.46
CA SER A 47 1.69 -7.93 -13.17
C SER A 47 2.30 -7.17 -12.00
N TYR A 48 2.13 -5.84 -11.97
CA TYR A 48 2.14 -5.12 -10.70
C TYR A 48 0.89 -5.48 -9.89
N ILE A 49 0.98 -5.48 -8.58
CA ILE A 49 -0.17 -5.72 -7.70
C ILE A 49 -0.35 -4.54 -6.76
N CYS A 50 -1.57 -4.05 -6.65
CA CYS A 50 -1.95 -3.08 -5.61
C CYS A 50 -3.04 -3.70 -4.72
N ILE A 51 -2.79 -3.75 -3.41
CA ILE A 51 -3.80 -4.13 -2.42
C ILE A 51 -4.44 -2.85 -1.90
N SER A 52 -5.71 -2.66 -2.18
CA SER A 52 -6.43 -1.42 -1.87
C SER A 52 -6.63 -1.20 -0.36
N PRO A 53 -6.99 0.03 0.04
CA PRO A 53 -7.63 0.25 1.33
C PRO A 53 -8.87 -0.62 1.49
N GLY A 54 -9.42 -0.66 2.71
CA GLY A 54 -10.64 -1.39 2.98
C GLY A 54 -11.12 -1.19 4.42
N PRO A 55 -12.38 -1.54 4.70
CA PRO A 55 -12.94 -1.51 6.04
C PRO A 55 -12.40 -2.65 6.91
N LYS A 56 -12.62 -2.55 8.22
CA LYS A 56 -12.31 -3.54 9.23
C LYS A 56 -10.81 -3.80 9.40
N SER A 57 -10.36 -5.04 9.24
CA SER A 57 -8.98 -5.49 9.49
C SER A 57 -8.47 -6.43 8.38
N PRO A 58 -7.17 -6.74 8.30
CA PRO A 58 -6.63 -7.68 7.33
C PRO A 58 -7.25 -9.08 7.35
N ARG A 59 -7.89 -9.48 8.45
CA ARG A 59 -8.62 -10.76 8.54
C ARG A 59 -9.85 -10.79 7.64
N ASP A 60 -10.40 -9.61 7.34
CA ASP A 60 -11.61 -9.44 6.53
C ASP A 60 -11.28 -9.12 5.06
N ALA A 61 -9.99 -9.09 4.68
CA ALA A 61 -9.51 -8.67 3.36
C ALA A 61 -9.50 -9.79 2.30
N GLY A 62 -10.33 -10.83 2.46
CA GLY A 62 -10.45 -11.92 1.49
C GLY A 62 -9.09 -12.53 1.13
N ILE A 63 -8.78 -12.61 -0.18
CA ILE A 63 -7.53 -13.22 -0.65
C ILE A 63 -6.29 -12.33 -0.51
N SER A 64 -6.40 -11.08 -0.04
CA SER A 64 -5.32 -10.10 -0.05
C SER A 64 -4.03 -10.63 0.60
N LYS A 65 -4.13 -11.32 1.73
CA LYS A 65 -2.94 -11.90 2.40
C LYS A 65 -2.33 -13.04 1.58
N ALA A 66 -3.15 -13.94 1.04
CA ALA A 66 -2.69 -15.04 0.19
C ALA A 66 -2.00 -14.53 -1.10
N VAL A 67 -2.52 -13.43 -1.69
CA VAL A 67 -1.88 -12.76 -2.83
C VAL A 67 -0.51 -12.22 -2.44
N ILE A 68 -0.38 -11.55 -1.29
CA ILE A 68 0.91 -11.07 -0.82
C ILE A 68 1.89 -12.24 -0.63
N GLU A 69 1.49 -13.30 0.09
CA GLU A 69 2.30 -14.50 0.33
C GLU A 69 2.78 -15.17 -0.97
N ARG A 70 1.90 -15.27 -1.98
CA ARG A 70 2.18 -15.93 -3.25
C ARG A 70 3.11 -15.14 -4.16
N PHE A 71 3.02 -13.79 -4.13
CA PHE A 71 3.59 -12.94 -5.15
C PHE A 71 4.72 -12.01 -4.69
N TYR A 72 4.96 -11.81 -3.38
CA TYR A 72 5.91 -10.79 -2.89
C TYR A 72 7.36 -11.00 -3.36
N THR A 73 7.75 -12.23 -3.71
CA THR A 73 9.08 -12.54 -4.23
C THR A 73 9.17 -12.46 -5.76
N LYS A 74 8.05 -12.28 -6.46
CA LYS A 74 7.95 -12.39 -7.91
C LYS A 74 7.68 -11.07 -8.61
N VAL A 75 6.79 -10.26 -8.06
CA VAL A 75 6.30 -9.05 -8.69
C VAL A 75 6.25 -7.87 -7.71
N PRO A 76 6.30 -6.62 -8.19
CA PRO A 76 6.14 -5.46 -7.32
C PRO A 76 4.74 -5.39 -6.71
N ILE A 77 4.66 -5.20 -5.39
CA ILE A 77 3.40 -5.07 -4.65
C ILE A 77 3.38 -3.76 -3.85
N LEU A 78 2.28 -3.01 -3.97
CA LEU A 78 1.97 -1.85 -3.13
C LEU A 78 0.71 -2.11 -2.32
N GLY A 79 0.81 -2.08 -0.99
CA GLY A 79 -0.35 -2.12 -0.09
C GLY A 79 -0.69 -0.73 0.42
N VAL A 80 -1.96 -0.32 0.28
CA VAL A 80 -2.45 0.98 0.75
C VAL A 80 -3.37 0.78 1.95
N CYS A 81 -3.11 1.46 3.05
CA CYS A 81 -3.88 1.45 4.31
C CYS A 81 -4.07 0.01 4.83
N LEU A 82 -5.23 -0.61 4.63
CA LEU A 82 -5.49 -2.02 4.94
C LEU A 82 -4.47 -2.94 4.25
N GLY A 83 -4.09 -2.63 3.01
CA GLY A 83 -3.08 -3.38 2.26
C GLY A 83 -1.71 -3.38 2.94
N MET A 84 -1.26 -2.25 3.51
CA MET A 84 -0.04 -2.20 4.31
C MET A 84 -0.15 -3.06 5.57
N GLN A 85 -1.30 -3.00 6.25
CA GLN A 85 -1.54 -3.81 7.44
C GLN A 85 -1.53 -5.31 7.11
N ALA A 86 -2.11 -5.69 5.96
CA ALA A 86 -2.07 -7.08 5.48
C ALA A 86 -0.62 -7.53 5.21
N ILE A 87 0.21 -6.69 4.58
CA ILE A 87 1.64 -6.96 4.40
C ILE A 87 2.30 -7.22 5.76
N ASN A 88 2.10 -6.34 6.74
CA ASN A 88 2.71 -6.51 8.07
C ASN A 88 2.30 -7.84 8.72
N GLU A 89 1.02 -8.22 8.64
CA GLU A 89 0.53 -9.47 9.23
C GLU A 89 1.06 -10.72 8.52
N VAL A 90 1.27 -10.69 7.20
CA VAL A 90 1.89 -11.80 6.45
C VAL A 90 3.28 -12.13 6.98
N PHE A 91 4.03 -11.13 7.41
CA PHE A 91 5.36 -11.32 8.01
C PHE A 91 5.33 -11.54 9.53
N GLY A 92 4.16 -11.69 10.13
CA GLY A 92 4.00 -11.98 11.56
C GLY A 92 3.88 -10.75 12.47
N GLY A 93 3.74 -9.56 11.89
CA GLY A 93 3.40 -8.35 12.63
C GLY A 93 1.95 -8.32 13.08
N LYS A 94 1.56 -7.24 13.74
CA LYS A 94 0.21 -7.07 14.26
C LYS A 94 -0.42 -5.78 13.77
N THR A 95 -1.73 -5.84 13.57
CA THR A 95 -2.59 -4.68 13.38
C THR A 95 -3.32 -4.40 14.69
N GLN A 96 -3.23 -3.17 15.17
CA GLN A 96 -3.87 -2.75 16.43
C GLN A 96 -4.48 -1.35 16.30
N ARG A 97 -5.22 -0.92 17.32
CA ARG A 97 -5.78 0.43 17.33
C ARG A 97 -4.66 1.47 17.32
N ALA A 98 -4.79 2.46 16.44
CA ALA A 98 -3.92 3.63 16.44
C ALA A 98 -4.12 4.43 17.73
N PRO A 99 -3.07 5.07 18.25
CA PRO A 99 -3.18 5.93 19.44
C PRO A 99 -4.27 6.99 19.30
N ILE A 100 -4.41 7.54 18.11
CA ILE A 100 -5.45 8.52 17.75
C ILE A 100 -6.06 8.10 16.42
N PRO A 101 -7.36 7.74 16.37
CA PRO A 101 -8.07 7.54 15.11
C PRO A 101 -8.13 8.83 14.30
N VAL A 102 -7.83 8.74 13.01
CA VAL A 102 -7.82 9.91 12.12
C VAL A 102 -8.62 9.58 10.86
N HIS A 103 -9.62 10.39 10.55
CA HIS A 103 -10.45 10.24 9.36
C HIS A 103 -10.55 11.55 8.58
N GLY A 104 -10.12 11.55 7.32
CA GLY A 104 -10.24 12.70 6.42
C GLY A 104 -9.39 13.90 6.81
N LYS A 105 -8.25 13.71 7.47
CA LYS A 105 -7.36 14.80 7.87
C LYS A 105 -5.96 14.61 7.29
N ARG A 106 -5.32 15.73 6.98
CA ARG A 106 -3.90 15.76 6.64
C ARG A 106 -3.05 15.53 7.88
N CYS A 107 -2.02 14.74 7.75
CA CYS A 107 -0.94 14.64 8.73
C CYS A 107 0.42 14.88 8.09
N THR A 108 1.39 15.20 8.91
CA THR A 108 2.78 15.28 8.49
C THR A 108 3.36 13.87 8.44
N VAL A 109 4.02 13.53 7.34
CA VAL A 109 4.74 12.26 7.16
C VAL A 109 6.23 12.57 7.03
N THR A 110 7.02 12.03 7.94
CA THR A 110 8.50 12.12 7.91
C THR A 110 9.06 10.81 7.38
N HIS A 111 9.93 10.87 6.38
CA HIS A 111 10.52 9.68 5.73
C HIS A 111 12.04 9.82 5.53
N ASN A 112 12.69 8.70 5.21
CA ASN A 112 14.15 8.61 5.04
C ASN A 112 14.65 8.89 3.61
N ASN A 113 13.80 9.36 2.70
CA ASN A 113 14.13 9.69 1.31
C ASN A 113 14.55 8.49 0.44
N GLU A 114 14.21 7.29 0.86
CA GLU A 114 14.54 6.06 0.14
C GLU A 114 13.34 5.50 -0.64
N SER A 115 13.64 4.65 -1.62
CA SER A 115 12.65 3.80 -2.27
C SER A 115 11.53 4.60 -2.92
N ILE A 116 10.26 4.32 -2.57
CA ILE A 116 9.08 5.02 -3.11
C ILE A 116 9.02 6.51 -2.73
N PHE A 117 9.84 6.96 -1.77
CA PHE A 117 9.93 8.37 -1.35
C PHE A 117 11.07 9.15 -2.01
N LYS A 118 11.82 8.54 -2.92
CA LYS A 118 12.92 9.21 -3.62
C LYS A 118 12.42 10.46 -4.36
N GLY A 119 13.06 11.61 -4.09
CA GLY A 119 12.72 12.88 -4.71
C GLY A 119 11.51 13.60 -4.11
N ILE A 120 10.99 13.11 -2.97
CA ILE A 120 9.91 13.76 -2.21
C ILE A 120 10.53 14.54 -1.04
N PRO A 121 10.13 15.79 -0.81
CA PRO A 121 10.55 16.51 0.40
C PRO A 121 10.12 15.79 1.68
N SER A 122 10.99 15.77 2.68
CA SER A 122 10.64 15.24 4.01
C SER A 122 10.75 16.36 5.04
N PRO A 123 9.67 16.64 5.78
CA PRO A 123 8.35 16.00 5.76
C PRO A 123 7.43 16.53 4.64
N PHE A 124 6.35 15.78 4.36
CA PHE A 124 5.26 16.18 3.47
C PHE A 124 3.87 15.93 4.12
N LYS A 125 2.79 16.38 3.46
CA LYS A 125 1.42 16.18 3.97
C LYS A 125 0.71 15.07 3.23
N ALA A 126 0.07 14.16 3.99
CA ALA A 126 -0.71 13.06 3.45
C ALA A 126 -2.03 12.86 4.21
N ALA A 127 -3.02 12.32 3.51
CA ALA A 127 -4.34 12.04 4.05
C ALA A 127 -4.36 10.75 4.87
N ARG A 128 -4.99 10.80 6.04
CA ARG A 128 -5.24 9.62 6.89
C ARG A 128 -6.74 9.35 7.00
N TYR A 129 -7.12 8.07 6.90
CA TYR A 129 -8.50 7.58 7.06
C TYR A 129 -8.53 6.28 7.85
N HIS A 130 -7.73 6.16 8.93
CA HIS A 130 -7.59 4.89 9.62
C HIS A 130 -7.71 4.99 11.14
N SER A 131 -8.27 3.94 11.74
CA SER A 131 -8.33 3.71 13.18
C SER A 131 -7.35 2.62 13.63
N LEU A 132 -6.79 1.87 12.69
CA LEU A 132 -5.84 0.79 12.93
C LEU A 132 -4.47 1.14 12.35
N CYS A 133 -3.41 0.58 12.91
CA CYS A 133 -2.03 0.75 12.46
C CYS A 133 -1.20 -0.52 12.68
N CYS A 134 -0.08 -0.61 11.98
CA CYS A 134 0.89 -1.67 12.19
C CYS A 134 1.69 -1.44 13.48
N SER A 135 1.62 -2.37 14.43
CA SER A 135 2.46 -2.34 15.65
C SER A 135 2.42 -3.69 16.36
N PRO A 136 3.55 -4.38 16.55
CA PRO A 136 4.86 -4.06 15.96
C PRO A 136 4.92 -4.30 14.44
N VAL A 137 5.88 -3.67 13.78
CA VAL A 137 6.27 -4.03 12.41
C VAL A 137 7.13 -5.29 12.47
N ALA A 138 6.79 -6.28 11.63
CA ALA A 138 7.48 -7.56 11.60
C ALA A 138 8.86 -7.48 10.93
N CYS A 139 9.82 -8.26 11.43
CA CYS A 139 11.03 -8.59 10.68
C CYS A 139 10.67 -9.48 9.47
N PRO A 140 11.27 -9.27 8.26
CA PRO A 140 12.37 -8.36 7.95
C PRO A 140 11.94 -6.96 7.45
N LEU A 141 10.65 -6.61 7.55
CA LEU A 141 10.15 -5.32 7.07
C LEU A 141 10.86 -4.14 7.74
N LYS A 142 11.12 -3.11 6.96
CA LYS A 142 11.75 -1.86 7.41
C LYS A 142 10.74 -0.72 7.37
N VAL A 143 10.76 0.12 8.39
CA VAL A 143 9.99 1.36 8.42
C VAL A 143 10.66 2.40 7.53
N LEU A 144 9.90 2.97 6.59
CA LEU A 144 10.35 4.06 5.71
C LEU A 144 9.87 5.42 6.17
N ALA A 145 8.70 5.49 6.82
CA ALA A 145 8.08 6.73 7.22
C ALA A 145 7.25 6.60 8.49
N THR A 146 7.14 7.70 9.23
CA THR A 146 6.35 7.81 10.47
C THR A 146 5.53 9.09 10.49
N GLY A 147 4.42 9.06 11.24
CA GLY A 147 3.62 10.23 11.60
C GLY A 147 4.13 10.91 12.89
N PRO A 148 3.59 12.08 13.23
CA PRO A 148 3.99 12.83 14.45
C PRO A 148 3.57 12.11 15.75
N ASP A 149 2.60 11.20 15.66
CA ASP A 149 2.10 10.35 16.76
C ASP A 149 2.88 9.03 16.88
N GLY A 150 4.00 8.88 16.17
CA GLY A 150 4.82 7.66 16.14
C GLY A 150 4.21 6.51 15.33
N VAL A 151 3.05 6.72 14.72
CA VAL A 151 2.42 5.71 13.86
C VAL A 151 3.29 5.48 12.63
N VAL A 152 3.54 4.20 12.32
CA VAL A 152 4.25 3.81 11.10
C VAL A 152 3.39 4.13 9.88
N MET A 153 3.94 4.96 8.99
CA MET A 153 3.24 5.48 7.81
C MET A 153 3.68 4.80 6.51
N ALA A 154 4.83 4.13 6.50
CA ALA A 154 5.24 3.28 5.39
C ALA A 154 6.23 2.21 5.81
N ILE A 155 6.16 1.07 5.12
CA ILE A 155 7.05 -0.07 5.27
C ILE A 155 7.52 -0.58 3.91
N ARG A 156 8.65 -1.30 3.91
CA ARG A 156 9.12 -2.05 2.73
C ARG A 156 9.78 -3.35 3.13
N HIS A 157 9.82 -4.31 2.20
CA HIS A 157 10.73 -5.44 2.32
C HIS A 157 12.16 -5.02 1.90
N PRO A 158 13.21 -5.48 2.60
CA PRO A 158 14.59 -5.03 2.30
C PRO A 158 15.13 -5.53 0.94
N VAL A 159 14.63 -6.65 0.45
CA VAL A 159 15.13 -7.34 -0.77
C VAL A 159 14.11 -7.24 -1.91
N TYR A 160 12.85 -7.58 -1.65
CA TYR A 160 11.81 -7.68 -2.67
C TYR A 160 11.08 -6.35 -2.86
N PRO A 161 10.50 -6.10 -4.05
CA PRO A 161 9.75 -4.88 -4.35
C PRO A 161 8.35 -4.89 -3.72
N LEU A 162 8.31 -5.00 -2.40
CA LEU A 162 7.10 -5.02 -1.58
C LEU A 162 7.05 -3.77 -0.70
N PHE A 163 6.02 -2.96 -0.87
CA PHE A 163 5.85 -1.66 -0.21
C PHE A 163 4.47 -1.55 0.40
N GLY A 164 4.38 -0.85 1.52
CA GLY A 164 3.12 -0.49 2.14
C GLY A 164 3.11 0.97 2.58
N VAL A 165 1.99 1.65 2.40
CA VAL A 165 1.74 2.99 2.92
C VAL A 165 0.45 3.00 3.72
N GLN A 166 0.47 3.64 4.92
CA GLN A 166 -0.70 3.73 5.78
C GLN A 166 -1.63 4.87 5.39
N PHE A 167 -1.09 5.91 4.78
CA PHE A 167 -1.84 7.03 4.22
C PHE A 167 -2.39 6.69 2.83
N HIS A 168 -3.24 7.56 2.31
CA HIS A 168 -3.89 7.41 1.01
C HIS A 168 -3.22 8.31 -0.04
N PRO A 169 -2.29 7.79 -0.86
CA PRO A 169 -1.61 8.57 -1.89
C PRO A 169 -2.56 9.05 -2.99
N GLU A 170 -3.70 8.36 -3.18
CA GLU A 170 -4.74 8.66 -4.16
C GLU A 170 -5.69 9.78 -3.72
N SER A 171 -5.62 10.20 -2.46
CA SER A 171 -6.46 11.27 -1.94
C SER A 171 -5.98 12.63 -2.43
N PHE A 172 -6.90 13.50 -2.84
CA PHE A 172 -6.60 14.90 -3.17
C PHE A 172 -5.99 15.72 -2.00
N LEU A 173 -6.08 15.19 -0.78
CA LEU A 173 -5.45 15.77 0.41
C LEU A 173 -3.97 15.37 0.55
N SER A 174 -3.50 14.39 -0.22
CA SER A 174 -2.11 13.92 -0.18
C SER A 174 -1.25 14.64 -1.21
N GLU A 175 -0.09 15.09 -0.78
CA GLU A 175 0.95 15.60 -1.67
C GLU A 175 1.75 14.44 -2.26
N TYR A 176 2.33 14.62 -3.44
CA TYR A 176 3.26 13.69 -4.09
C TYR A 176 2.74 12.27 -4.37
N GLY A 177 1.44 12.05 -4.41
CA GLY A 177 0.87 10.73 -4.74
C GLY A 177 1.40 10.18 -6.06
N GLU A 178 1.44 11.00 -7.11
CA GLU A 178 1.98 10.62 -8.42
C GLU A 178 3.47 10.23 -8.36
N VAL A 179 4.27 10.92 -7.55
CA VAL A 179 5.71 10.62 -7.41
C VAL A 179 5.89 9.26 -6.73
N ILE A 180 5.09 8.96 -5.69
CA ILE A 180 5.09 7.66 -5.02
C ILE A 180 4.76 6.54 -6.00
N ILE A 181 3.70 6.71 -6.80
CA ILE A 181 3.28 5.70 -7.79
C ILE A 181 4.34 5.57 -8.90
N ARG A 182 4.89 6.65 -9.41
CA ARG A 182 5.99 6.60 -10.39
C ARG A 182 7.19 5.82 -9.85
N ASN A 183 7.59 6.10 -8.62
CA ASN A 183 8.70 5.40 -7.99
C ASN A 183 8.38 3.91 -7.79
N PHE A 184 7.14 3.57 -7.40
CA PHE A 184 6.70 2.18 -7.31
C PHE A 184 6.76 1.47 -8.68
N LEU A 185 6.26 2.09 -9.74
CA LEU A 185 6.26 1.51 -11.09
C LEU A 185 7.67 1.38 -11.69
N SER A 186 8.69 2.01 -11.10
CA SER A 186 10.10 1.83 -11.52
C SER A 186 10.74 0.54 -11.02
N TYR A 187 10.07 -0.21 -10.15
CA TYR A 187 10.49 -1.54 -9.70
C TYR A 187 9.96 -2.64 -10.64
N ALA A 188 10.46 -2.69 -11.86
CA ALA A 188 10.08 -3.68 -12.88
C ALA A 188 11.08 -4.83 -12.97
#